data_5b90f227566cb72bb65817dad55d43e8
#
_entry.id   5b90f227566cb72bb65817dad55d43e8
#
_cell.length_a   1.000
_cell.length_b   1.000
_cell.length_c   1.000
_cell.angle_alpha   90.00
_cell.angle_beta   90.00
_cell.angle_gamma   90.00
#
_symmetry.space_group_name_H-M   'P 1'
#
loop_
_entity.id
_entity.type
_entity.pdbx_description
1 polymer ?
#
loop_
_entity_poly.entity_id
_entity_poly.type
_entity_poly.pdbx_seq_one_letter_code
_entity_poly.pdbx_strand_id
1 'polypeptide(L)'
;MHKIELDNNKLEKYNNIKTPEELYEFMESYIKYGIEIDGKVYEWGKDDFQKACEEKWRLKSSLDIIKSGYGHCWDQTEIERDWFKKHNYEYKTLFIIFLIENNNPYVCHTYLIYKDKKDNKWCWFEHADYNNKGIHKFNTMEEAILAQKEKHIEFNKSLNLPMTKDIIDTIHIYEYQSPKIGSTNQEFLDNIFNNAKDITKKLIKKS
;
A
#
# COMPACT_ATOMS: atom_id res chain seq x y z
N MET A 1 -7.21 30.79 -5.17
CA MET A 1 -6.30 30.75 -6.36
C MET A 1 -5.06 29.89 -6.08
N HIS A 2 -4.27 30.17 -5.08
CA HIS A 2 -2.99 29.44 -4.83
C HIS A 2 -3.10 27.92 -4.65
N LYS A 3 -4.13 27.41 -3.97
CA LYS A 3 -4.34 25.93 -3.80
C LYS A 3 -4.68 25.26 -5.14
N ILE A 4 -5.51 25.87 -5.96
CA ILE A 4 -5.91 25.32 -7.28
C ILE A 4 -4.72 25.26 -8.23
N GLU A 5 -3.82 26.26 -8.22
CA GLU A 5 -2.59 26.26 -9.03
C GLU A 5 -1.60 25.16 -8.58
N LEU A 6 -1.45 24.96 -7.27
CA LEU A 6 -0.61 23.90 -6.71
C LEU A 6 -1.14 22.51 -7.08
N ASP A 7 -2.45 22.31 -7.03
CA ASP A 7 -3.08 21.03 -7.36
C ASP A 7 -2.96 20.73 -8.87
N ASN A 8 -3.13 21.73 -9.73
CA ASN A 8 -2.93 21.58 -11.17
C ASN A 8 -1.47 21.24 -11.52
N ASN A 9 -0.50 21.87 -10.87
CA ASN A 9 0.93 21.59 -11.07
C ASN A 9 1.29 20.14 -10.66
N LYS A 10 0.74 19.64 -9.54
CA LYS A 10 0.95 18.23 -9.13
C LYS A 10 0.36 17.26 -10.16
N LEU A 11 -0.86 17.51 -10.64
CA LEU A 11 -1.51 16.67 -11.63
C LEU A 11 -0.77 16.68 -12.97
N GLU A 12 -0.28 17.82 -13.40
CA GLU A 12 0.54 17.93 -14.62
C GLU A 12 1.83 17.11 -14.47
N LYS A 13 2.54 17.22 -13.33
CA LYS A 13 3.73 16.42 -13.06
C LYS A 13 3.41 14.94 -13.06
N TYR A 14 2.34 14.50 -12.36
CA TYR A 14 1.92 13.10 -12.35
C TYR A 14 1.64 12.56 -13.77
N ASN A 15 0.96 13.34 -14.61
CA ASN A 15 0.64 12.93 -15.98
C ASN A 15 1.88 12.82 -16.88
N ASN A 16 2.97 13.47 -16.55
CA ASN A 16 4.23 13.45 -17.30
C ASN A 16 5.20 12.35 -16.88
N ILE A 17 4.92 11.62 -15.79
CA ILE A 17 5.74 10.51 -15.29
C ILE A 17 5.79 9.37 -16.32
N LYS A 18 7.01 8.87 -16.61
CA LYS A 18 7.25 7.83 -17.62
C LYS A 18 7.83 6.54 -17.04
N THR A 19 8.46 6.59 -15.88
CA THR A 19 9.16 5.45 -15.27
C THR A 19 8.72 5.21 -13.83
N PRO A 20 8.84 3.97 -13.30
CA PRO A 20 8.58 3.69 -11.90
C PRO A 20 9.42 4.53 -10.94
N GLU A 21 10.68 4.82 -11.31
CA GLU A 21 11.59 5.65 -10.53
C GLU A 21 11.06 7.10 -10.41
N GLU A 22 10.58 7.67 -11.53
CA GLU A 22 9.94 9.00 -11.51
C GLU A 22 8.64 9.01 -10.70
N LEU A 23 7.86 7.91 -10.73
CA LEU A 23 6.67 7.78 -9.88
C LEU A 23 7.06 7.78 -8.40
N TYR A 24 8.10 7.03 -8.05
CA TYR A 24 8.60 6.99 -6.68
C TYR A 24 9.05 8.38 -6.21
N GLU A 25 9.86 9.09 -7.01
CA GLU A 25 10.31 10.45 -6.70
C GLU A 25 9.15 11.46 -6.57
N PHE A 26 8.13 11.30 -7.43
CA PHE A 26 6.91 12.10 -7.34
C PHE A 26 6.19 11.83 -6.01
N MET A 27 5.99 10.57 -5.63
CA MET A 27 5.33 10.23 -4.38
C MET A 27 6.12 10.73 -3.16
N GLU A 28 7.45 10.58 -3.14
CA GLU A 28 8.31 11.14 -2.09
C GLU A 28 8.17 12.67 -1.97
N SER A 29 8.00 13.35 -3.09
CA SER A 29 7.91 14.83 -3.10
C SER A 29 6.55 15.35 -2.70
N TYR A 30 5.46 14.61 -2.99
CA TYR A 30 4.10 15.16 -2.95
C TYR A 30 3.11 14.39 -2.08
N ILE A 31 3.42 13.16 -1.65
CA ILE A 31 2.51 12.30 -0.88
C ILE A 31 3.11 12.01 0.49
N LYS A 32 2.44 12.44 1.53
CA LYS A 32 2.80 12.16 2.92
C LYS A 32 1.94 11.01 3.46
N TYR A 33 2.50 10.22 4.37
CA TYR A 33 1.73 9.20 5.06
C TYR A 33 0.75 9.82 6.07
N GLY A 34 -0.52 9.52 5.90
CA GLY A 34 -1.61 10.05 6.70
C GLY A 34 -2.92 10.01 5.92
N ILE A 35 -3.99 10.54 6.51
CA ILE A 35 -5.27 10.72 5.82
C ILE A 35 -5.75 12.15 5.97
N GLU A 36 -6.39 12.68 4.94
CA GLU A 36 -7.03 13.99 4.98
C GLU A 36 -8.54 13.79 4.82
N ILE A 37 -9.33 14.36 5.73
CA ILE A 37 -10.78 14.28 5.75
C ILE A 37 -11.31 15.69 6.02
N ASP A 38 -12.10 16.23 5.08
CA ASP A 38 -12.73 17.56 5.19
C ASP A 38 -11.73 18.67 5.53
N GLY A 39 -10.51 18.61 4.96
CA GLY A 39 -9.46 19.58 5.18
C GLY A 39 -8.66 19.39 6.47
N LYS A 40 -9.00 18.42 7.32
CA LYS A 40 -8.21 18.04 8.48
C LYS A 40 -7.30 16.86 8.16
N VAL A 41 -6.02 16.99 8.50
CA VAL A 41 -5.01 15.93 8.36
C VAL A 41 -4.91 15.14 9.67
N TYR A 42 -4.88 13.82 9.55
CA TYR A 42 -4.60 12.87 10.62
C TYR A 42 -3.32 12.13 10.27
N GLU A 43 -2.29 12.27 11.10
CA GLU A 43 -0.95 11.72 10.85
C GLU A 43 -0.73 10.44 11.64
N TRP A 44 0.00 9.48 11.06
CA TRP A 44 0.43 8.27 11.74
C TRP A 44 1.16 8.59 13.06
N GLY A 45 0.90 7.78 14.09
CA GLY A 45 1.49 7.96 15.43
C GLY A 45 0.82 9.02 16.29
N LYS A 46 -0.24 9.68 15.80
CA LYS A 46 -1.11 10.55 16.60
C LYS A 46 -2.32 9.77 17.11
N ASP A 47 -2.78 10.10 18.32
CA ASP A 47 -3.85 9.38 19.05
C ASP A 47 -5.17 9.26 18.26
N ASP A 48 -5.47 10.22 17.39
CA ASP A 48 -6.72 10.26 16.62
C ASP A 48 -6.62 9.60 15.24
N PHE A 49 -5.42 9.16 14.80
CA PHE A 49 -5.22 8.57 13.47
C PHE A 49 -6.01 7.27 13.28
N GLN A 50 -5.81 6.30 14.17
CA GLN A 50 -6.45 4.99 14.05
C GLN A 50 -7.98 5.11 14.05
N LYS A 51 -8.53 5.89 14.98
CA LYS A 51 -9.96 6.16 15.05
C LYS A 51 -10.50 6.84 13.78
N ALA A 52 -9.74 7.77 13.21
CA ALA A 52 -10.13 8.43 11.96
C ALA A 52 -10.11 7.46 10.78
N CYS A 53 -9.15 6.52 10.71
CA CYS A 53 -9.12 5.46 9.71
C CYS A 53 -10.34 4.55 9.80
N GLU A 54 -10.71 4.13 11.00
CA GLU A 54 -11.83 3.19 11.22
C GLU A 54 -13.20 3.84 10.94
N GLU A 55 -13.43 5.04 11.46
CA GLU A 55 -14.75 5.66 11.47
C GLU A 55 -15.04 6.56 10.26
N LYS A 56 -14.02 7.28 9.77
CA LYS A 56 -14.23 8.39 8.85
C LYS A 56 -13.58 8.20 7.48
N TRP A 57 -12.48 7.44 7.41
CA TRP A 57 -11.77 7.26 6.16
C TRP A 57 -12.68 6.63 5.10
N ARG A 58 -12.46 7.07 3.86
CA ARG A 58 -13.07 6.51 2.66
C ARG A 58 -12.01 6.42 1.58
N LEU A 59 -12.00 5.29 0.86
CA LEU A 59 -11.07 5.07 -0.24
C LEU A 59 -11.24 6.18 -1.29
N LYS A 60 -10.16 6.90 -1.56
CA LYS A 60 -10.11 8.00 -2.53
C LYS A 60 -9.62 7.51 -3.89
N SER A 61 -9.97 8.26 -4.94
CA SER A 61 -9.31 8.07 -6.24
C SER A 61 -7.84 8.52 -6.17
N SER A 62 -6.99 7.97 -7.06
CA SER A 62 -5.59 8.40 -7.20
C SER A 62 -5.45 9.92 -7.34
N LEU A 63 -6.34 10.54 -8.13
CA LEU A 63 -6.34 11.99 -8.34
C LEU A 63 -6.68 12.79 -7.08
N ASP A 64 -7.63 12.30 -6.26
CA ASP A 64 -8.00 12.98 -5.01
C ASP A 64 -6.90 12.83 -3.96
N ILE A 65 -6.20 11.69 -3.93
CA ILE A 65 -5.04 11.49 -3.06
C ILE A 65 -3.90 12.44 -3.46
N ILE A 66 -3.61 12.56 -4.75
CA ILE A 66 -2.58 13.48 -5.28
C ILE A 66 -2.92 14.92 -4.94
N LYS A 67 -4.16 15.35 -5.09
CA LYS A 67 -4.60 16.71 -4.72
C LYS A 67 -4.43 16.96 -3.22
N SER A 68 -4.88 16.04 -2.38
CA SER A 68 -4.75 16.19 -0.92
C SER A 68 -3.30 16.16 -0.46
N GLY A 69 -2.45 15.38 -1.13
CA GLY A 69 -1.06 15.14 -0.75
C GLY A 69 -0.91 14.20 0.46
N TYR A 70 -1.98 13.49 0.84
CA TYR A 70 -2.00 12.55 1.96
C TYR A 70 -2.68 11.25 1.58
N GLY A 71 -2.05 10.12 1.94
CA GLY A 71 -2.59 8.78 1.81
C GLY A 71 -1.89 7.82 2.75
N HIS A 72 -2.62 6.91 3.40
CA HIS A 72 -2.02 5.77 4.07
C HIS A 72 -1.77 4.64 3.05
N CYS A 73 -1.28 3.47 3.45
CA CYS A 73 -0.87 2.42 2.51
C CYS A 73 -1.98 2.04 1.50
N TRP A 74 -3.25 1.97 1.92
CA TRP A 74 -4.36 1.62 1.02
C TRP A 74 -4.59 2.70 -0.05
N ASP A 75 -4.48 3.98 0.31
CA ASP A 75 -4.60 5.10 -0.61
C ASP A 75 -3.41 5.17 -1.57
N GLN A 76 -2.19 5.04 -1.05
CA GLN A 76 -0.98 5.15 -1.87
C GLN A 76 -0.93 4.05 -2.94
N THR A 77 -1.36 2.83 -2.60
CA THR A 77 -1.46 1.73 -3.57
C THR A 77 -2.43 2.05 -4.72
N GLU A 78 -3.43 2.92 -4.53
CA GLU A 78 -4.29 3.35 -5.65
C GLU A 78 -3.56 4.26 -6.64
N ILE A 79 -2.66 5.15 -6.18
CA ILE A 79 -1.80 5.95 -7.07
C ILE A 79 -0.90 5.02 -7.89
N GLU A 80 -0.26 4.08 -7.23
CA GLU A 80 0.63 3.09 -7.84
C GLU A 80 -0.12 2.26 -8.88
N ARG A 81 -1.26 1.65 -8.50
CA ARG A 81 -2.10 0.83 -9.38
C ARG A 81 -2.54 1.58 -10.62
N ASP A 82 -3.04 2.81 -10.46
CA ASP A 82 -3.49 3.65 -11.57
C ASP A 82 -2.36 3.91 -12.57
N TRP A 83 -1.19 4.28 -12.04
CA TRP A 83 -0.04 4.57 -12.88
C TRP A 83 0.49 3.32 -13.60
N PHE A 84 0.71 2.21 -12.89
CA PHE A 84 1.21 0.97 -13.48
C PHE A 84 0.25 0.39 -14.53
N LYS A 85 -1.06 0.45 -14.27
CA LYS A 85 -2.11 0.09 -15.22
C LYS A 85 -2.07 0.95 -16.48
N LYS A 86 -2.04 2.28 -16.33
CA LYS A 86 -1.98 3.26 -17.43
C LYS A 86 -0.75 3.05 -18.32
N HIS A 87 0.35 2.63 -17.74
CA HIS A 87 1.61 2.39 -18.45
C HIS A 87 1.80 0.93 -18.89
N ASN A 88 0.75 0.09 -18.82
CA ASN A 88 0.77 -1.30 -19.28
C ASN A 88 1.92 -2.14 -18.68
N TYR A 89 2.17 -2.02 -17.39
CA TYR A 89 3.04 -2.93 -16.66
C TYR A 89 2.28 -4.19 -16.24
N GLU A 90 2.99 -5.33 -16.18
CA GLU A 90 2.53 -6.49 -15.44
C GLU A 90 2.74 -6.18 -13.95
N TYR A 91 1.66 -6.12 -13.15
CA TYR A 91 1.71 -5.78 -11.72
C TYR A 91 0.68 -6.56 -10.91
N LYS A 92 0.89 -6.61 -9.62
CA LYS A 92 -0.05 -7.14 -8.63
C LYS A 92 -0.10 -6.22 -7.42
N THR A 93 -1.30 -6.05 -6.87
CA THR A 93 -1.50 -5.38 -5.59
C THR A 93 -1.80 -6.43 -4.54
N LEU A 94 -1.09 -6.33 -3.43
CA LEU A 94 -1.07 -7.32 -2.38
C LEU A 94 -1.46 -6.69 -1.04
N PHE A 95 -2.19 -7.46 -0.25
CA PHE A 95 -2.58 -7.10 1.11
C PHE A 95 -2.04 -8.17 2.05
N ILE A 96 -1.30 -7.78 3.08
CA ILE A 96 -0.76 -8.67 4.09
C ILE A 96 -1.37 -8.36 5.46
N ILE A 97 -1.76 -9.39 6.18
CA ILE A 97 -2.41 -9.27 7.49
C ILE A 97 -2.14 -10.50 8.35
N PHE A 98 -2.08 -10.32 9.66
CA PHE A 98 -2.16 -11.40 10.65
C PHE A 98 -3.63 -11.67 10.95
N LEU A 99 -4.11 -12.90 10.73
CA LEU A 99 -5.47 -13.32 11.06
C LEU A 99 -5.51 -13.81 12.52
N ILE A 100 -5.68 -12.87 13.44
CA ILE A 100 -5.82 -13.16 14.87
C ILE A 100 -7.23 -12.75 15.30
N GLU A 101 -7.91 -13.66 15.99
CA GLU A 101 -9.23 -13.40 16.55
C GLU A 101 -9.14 -12.38 17.68
N ASN A 102 -10.09 -11.47 17.76
CA ASN A 102 -10.30 -10.48 18.81
C ASN A 102 -9.08 -9.56 19.11
N ASN A 103 -9.30 -8.25 19.05
CA ASN A 103 -8.31 -7.22 19.39
C ASN A 103 -6.95 -7.39 18.72
N ASN A 104 -6.95 -7.67 17.41
CA ASN A 104 -5.73 -7.82 16.64
C ASN A 104 -4.87 -6.53 16.69
N PRO A 105 -3.74 -6.52 17.41
CA PRO A 105 -2.88 -5.35 17.52
C PRO A 105 -1.91 -5.21 16.32
N TYR A 106 -1.84 -6.22 15.45
CA TYR A 106 -0.89 -6.27 14.34
C TYR A 106 -1.35 -5.40 13.19
N VAL A 107 -0.42 -4.64 12.65
CA VAL A 107 -0.69 -3.75 11.53
C VAL A 107 -0.82 -4.57 10.24
N CYS A 108 -1.81 -4.29 9.43
CA CYS A 108 -1.89 -4.79 8.05
C CYS A 108 -1.20 -3.82 7.09
N HIS A 109 -0.88 -4.29 5.89
CA HIS A 109 -0.23 -3.46 4.89
C HIS A 109 -0.70 -3.79 3.46
N THR A 110 -0.71 -2.80 2.58
CA THR A 110 -0.87 -2.97 1.14
C THR A 110 0.38 -2.50 0.43
N TYR A 111 0.74 -3.20 -0.63
CA TYR A 111 1.89 -2.88 -1.46
C TYR A 111 1.69 -3.35 -2.89
N LEU A 112 2.54 -2.86 -3.79
CA LEU A 112 2.51 -3.25 -5.18
C LEU A 112 3.82 -3.91 -5.59
N ILE A 113 3.71 -5.00 -6.36
CA ILE A 113 4.83 -5.58 -7.08
C ILE A 113 4.58 -5.49 -8.58
N TYR A 114 5.64 -5.27 -9.34
CA TYR A 114 5.56 -5.18 -10.79
C TYR A 114 6.75 -5.86 -11.47
N LYS A 115 6.59 -6.19 -12.76
CA LYS A 115 7.67 -6.72 -13.58
C LYS A 115 8.33 -5.59 -14.36
N ASP A 116 9.63 -5.36 -14.11
CA ASP A 116 10.39 -4.33 -14.80
C ASP A 116 10.53 -4.70 -16.29
N LYS A 117 10.19 -3.76 -17.17
CA LYS A 117 10.24 -3.95 -18.63
C LYS A 117 11.68 -3.99 -19.19
N LYS A 118 12.67 -3.47 -18.44
CA LYS A 118 14.05 -3.38 -18.88
C LYS A 118 14.76 -4.73 -18.76
N ASP A 119 14.56 -5.45 -17.66
CA ASP A 119 15.29 -6.67 -17.32
C ASP A 119 14.40 -7.88 -16.97
N ASN A 120 13.09 -7.73 -17.06
CA ASN A 120 12.08 -8.71 -16.70
C ASN A 120 12.14 -9.20 -15.23
N LYS A 121 12.80 -8.48 -14.35
CA LYS A 121 12.83 -8.77 -12.92
C LYS A 121 11.56 -8.30 -12.25
N TRP A 122 11.21 -8.95 -11.15
CA TRP A 122 10.14 -8.48 -10.28
C TRP A 122 10.67 -7.43 -9.32
N CYS A 123 9.87 -6.37 -9.14
CA CYS A 123 10.18 -5.27 -8.25
C CYS A 123 9.07 -5.12 -7.22
N TRP A 124 9.44 -4.96 -5.96
CA TRP A 124 8.55 -4.46 -4.94
C TRP A 124 8.68 -2.93 -4.89
N PHE A 125 7.58 -2.24 -5.14
CA PHE A 125 7.47 -0.79 -5.05
C PHE A 125 6.92 -0.46 -3.67
N GLU A 126 7.67 0.31 -2.87
CA GLU A 126 7.30 0.64 -1.51
C GLU A 126 7.49 2.12 -1.22
N HIS A 127 6.39 2.78 -0.89
CA HIS A 127 6.42 4.18 -0.49
C HIS A 127 5.79 4.40 0.89
N ALA A 128 4.85 3.56 1.29
CA ALA A 128 4.08 3.74 2.52
C ALA A 128 4.80 3.25 3.78
N ASP A 129 5.58 2.15 3.69
CA ASP A 129 6.40 1.68 4.80
C ASP A 129 7.68 2.49 4.90
N TYR A 130 7.72 3.41 5.86
CA TYR A 130 8.81 4.34 6.08
C TYR A 130 10.20 3.66 6.20
N ASN A 131 10.25 2.48 6.80
CA ASN A 131 11.52 1.77 7.03
C ASN A 131 12.04 1.04 5.78
N ASN A 132 11.18 0.80 4.81
CA ASN A 132 11.49 -0.02 3.64
C ASN A 132 11.21 0.69 2.31
N LYS A 133 11.13 2.02 2.32
CA LYS A 133 10.91 2.82 1.12
C LYS A 133 11.91 2.51 0.00
N GLY A 134 11.42 2.44 -1.22
CA GLY A 134 12.25 2.24 -2.42
C GLY A 134 11.66 1.28 -3.44
N ILE A 135 12.45 1.00 -4.48
CA ILE A 135 12.16 0.00 -5.50
C ILE A 135 13.17 -1.14 -5.32
N HIS A 136 12.69 -2.28 -4.83
CA HIS A 136 13.54 -3.45 -4.50
C HIS A 136 13.41 -4.51 -5.59
N LYS A 137 14.53 -4.94 -6.20
CA LYS A 137 14.56 -5.89 -7.33
C LYS A 137 14.84 -7.33 -6.89
N PHE A 138 14.09 -8.26 -7.49
CA PHE A 138 14.18 -9.70 -7.25
C PHE A 138 14.13 -10.47 -8.57
N ASN A 139 14.64 -11.70 -8.57
CA ASN A 139 14.60 -12.54 -9.77
C ASN A 139 13.19 -13.12 -10.01
N THR A 140 12.44 -13.38 -8.95
CA THR A 140 11.09 -13.95 -9.02
C THR A 140 10.07 -13.12 -8.23
N MET A 141 8.80 -13.30 -8.59
CA MET A 141 7.67 -12.70 -7.87
C MET A 141 7.60 -13.22 -6.42
N GLU A 142 7.87 -14.49 -6.24
CA GLU A 142 7.88 -15.14 -4.94
C GLU A 142 8.93 -14.52 -4.01
N GLU A 143 10.15 -14.29 -4.51
CA GLU A 143 11.21 -13.60 -3.74
C GLU A 143 10.78 -12.20 -3.30
N ALA A 144 10.13 -11.43 -4.18
CA ALA A 144 9.62 -10.09 -3.84
C ALA A 144 8.58 -10.15 -2.72
N ILE A 145 7.65 -11.10 -2.80
CA ILE A 145 6.58 -11.27 -1.80
C ILE A 145 7.15 -11.73 -0.45
N LEU A 146 8.09 -12.68 -0.47
CA LEU A 146 8.73 -13.19 0.76
C LEU A 146 9.57 -12.11 1.44
N ALA A 147 10.32 -11.32 0.68
CA ALA A 147 11.08 -10.21 1.23
C ALA A 147 10.17 -9.18 1.93
N GLN A 148 9.04 -8.83 1.30
CA GLN A 148 8.07 -7.93 1.93
C GLN A 148 7.44 -8.57 3.19
N LYS A 149 7.12 -9.87 3.17
CA LYS A 149 6.62 -10.58 4.35
C LYS A 149 7.61 -10.47 5.52
N GLU A 150 8.90 -10.69 5.27
CA GLU A 150 9.94 -10.57 6.29
C GLU A 150 10.00 -9.15 6.86
N LYS A 151 9.95 -8.13 6.00
CA LYS A 151 9.94 -6.72 6.42
C LYS A 151 8.68 -6.35 7.21
N HIS A 152 7.53 -6.91 6.84
CA HIS A 152 6.30 -6.72 7.59
C HIS A 152 6.36 -7.34 9.00
N ILE A 153 6.98 -8.50 9.16
CA ILE A 153 7.27 -9.11 10.47
C ILE A 153 8.21 -8.22 11.28
N GLU A 154 9.32 -7.75 10.68
CA GLU A 154 10.26 -6.83 11.32
C GLU A 154 9.58 -5.53 11.78
N PHE A 155 8.70 -4.97 10.94
CA PHE A 155 7.93 -3.77 11.28
C PHE A 155 7.04 -3.99 12.51
N ASN A 156 6.22 -5.05 12.54
CA ASN A 156 5.38 -5.35 13.69
C ASN A 156 6.21 -5.64 14.95
N LYS A 157 7.38 -6.28 14.81
CA LYS A 157 8.33 -6.47 15.92
C LYS A 157 8.86 -5.15 16.47
N SER A 158 9.10 -4.15 15.60
CA SER A 158 9.56 -2.82 16.02
C SER A 158 8.52 -2.06 16.84
N LEU A 159 7.24 -2.44 16.73
CA LEU A 159 6.14 -1.96 17.56
C LEU A 159 6.04 -2.69 18.93
N ASN A 160 7.06 -3.48 19.29
CA ASN A 160 7.11 -4.34 20.48
C ASN A 160 6.02 -5.42 20.51
N LEU A 161 5.51 -5.83 19.36
CA LEU A 161 4.55 -6.93 19.25
C LEU A 161 5.29 -8.28 19.21
N PRO A 162 4.80 -9.33 19.89
CA PRO A 162 5.43 -10.64 19.87
C PRO A 162 5.32 -11.28 18.50
N MET A 163 6.46 -11.74 17.94
CA MET A 163 6.55 -12.45 16.67
C MET A 163 6.93 -13.92 16.90
N THR A 164 6.09 -14.65 17.66
CA THR A 164 6.25 -16.10 17.82
C THR A 164 5.90 -16.83 16.54
N LYS A 165 6.32 -18.09 16.43
CA LYS A 165 6.00 -18.91 15.26
C LYS A 165 4.48 -19.00 15.04
N ASP A 166 3.71 -19.21 16.10
CA ASP A 166 2.24 -19.32 16.03
C ASP A 166 1.60 -18.04 15.48
N ILE A 167 2.11 -16.88 15.85
CA ILE A 167 1.66 -15.58 15.30
C ILE A 167 2.05 -15.46 13.82
N ILE A 168 3.30 -15.77 13.49
CA ILE A 168 3.79 -15.70 12.10
C ILE A 168 2.99 -16.65 11.18
N ASP A 169 2.57 -17.80 11.68
CA ASP A 169 1.77 -18.79 10.93
C ASP A 169 0.33 -18.28 10.64
N THR A 170 -0.13 -17.19 11.29
CA THR A 170 -1.41 -16.53 11.00
C THR A 170 -1.32 -15.48 9.89
N ILE A 171 -0.14 -15.25 9.31
CA ILE A 171 0.01 -14.31 8.19
C ILE A 171 -0.71 -14.84 6.96
N HIS A 172 -1.55 -13.99 6.39
CA HIS A 172 -2.16 -14.21 5.09
C HIS A 172 -1.79 -13.09 4.11
N ILE A 173 -1.59 -13.46 2.86
CA ILE A 173 -1.28 -12.54 1.75
C ILE A 173 -2.33 -12.73 0.67
N TYR A 174 -3.00 -11.65 0.33
CA TYR A 174 -4.09 -11.61 -0.64
C TYR A 174 -3.69 -10.82 -1.87
N GLU A 175 -3.85 -11.39 -3.06
CA GLU A 175 -3.83 -10.65 -4.32
C GLU A 175 -5.22 -10.07 -4.55
N TYR A 176 -5.36 -8.73 -4.61
CA TYR A 176 -6.66 -8.07 -4.63
C TYR A 176 -6.80 -7.03 -5.74
N GLN A 177 -8.04 -6.73 -6.09
CA GLN A 177 -8.41 -5.63 -6.95
C GLN A 177 -8.92 -4.46 -6.10
N SER A 178 -8.78 -3.23 -6.61
CA SER A 178 -9.29 -2.05 -5.90
C SER A 178 -10.77 -2.22 -5.55
N PRO A 179 -11.15 -1.99 -4.29
CA PRO A 179 -12.54 -1.81 -3.95
C PRO A 179 -13.14 -0.60 -4.65
N LYS A 180 -14.44 -0.42 -4.50
CA LYS A 180 -15.13 0.77 -5.02
C LYS A 180 -14.61 2.04 -4.33
N ILE A 181 -14.34 3.10 -5.11
CA ILE A 181 -14.05 4.43 -4.55
C ILE A 181 -15.20 4.86 -3.64
N GLY A 182 -14.86 5.39 -2.47
CA GLY A 182 -15.80 5.73 -1.40
C GLY A 182 -16.04 4.62 -0.38
N SER A 183 -15.46 3.41 -0.58
CA SER A 183 -15.54 2.33 0.41
C SER A 183 -15.00 2.76 1.76
N THR A 184 -15.70 2.37 2.81
CA THR A 184 -15.26 2.51 4.20
C THR A 184 -14.11 1.54 4.52
N ASN A 185 -13.50 1.71 5.67
CA ASN A 185 -12.49 0.77 6.19
C ASN A 185 -13.04 -0.67 6.22
N GLN A 186 -14.23 -0.88 6.77
CA GLN A 186 -14.85 -2.21 6.84
C GLN A 186 -15.17 -2.77 5.46
N GLU A 187 -15.73 -1.98 4.55
CA GLU A 187 -16.03 -2.43 3.17
C GLU A 187 -14.75 -2.77 2.39
N PHE A 188 -13.62 -2.09 2.68
CA PHE A 188 -12.33 -2.45 2.11
C PHE A 188 -11.90 -3.84 2.59
N LEU A 189 -11.93 -4.10 3.89
CA LEU A 189 -11.59 -5.40 4.47
C LEU A 189 -12.54 -6.50 3.98
N ASP A 190 -13.83 -6.24 3.92
CA ASP A 190 -14.83 -7.18 3.40
C ASP A 190 -14.54 -7.55 1.94
N ASN A 191 -14.11 -6.57 1.13
CA ASN A 191 -13.71 -6.84 -0.25
C ASN A 191 -12.46 -7.75 -0.31
N ILE A 192 -11.47 -7.52 0.57
CA ILE A 192 -10.29 -8.40 0.65
C ILE A 192 -10.72 -9.82 1.01
N PHE A 193 -11.46 -10.00 2.09
CA PHE A 193 -11.78 -11.34 2.60
C PHE A 193 -12.75 -12.12 1.71
N ASN A 194 -13.65 -11.45 1.00
CA ASN A 194 -14.67 -12.11 0.18
C ASN A 194 -14.25 -12.28 -1.29
N ASN A 195 -13.42 -11.39 -1.84
CA ASN A 195 -13.17 -11.32 -3.28
C ASN A 195 -11.69 -11.49 -3.68
N ALA A 196 -10.75 -11.29 -2.75
CA ALA A 196 -9.35 -11.41 -3.08
C ALA A 196 -8.87 -12.88 -3.07
N LYS A 197 -7.78 -13.12 -3.77
CA LYS A 197 -7.17 -14.44 -3.85
C LYS A 197 -6.10 -14.62 -2.78
N ASP A 198 -6.34 -15.50 -1.82
CA ASP A 198 -5.30 -15.91 -0.88
C ASP A 198 -4.20 -16.70 -1.61
N ILE A 199 -2.99 -16.14 -1.57
CA ILE A 199 -1.80 -16.74 -2.21
C ILE A 199 -0.81 -17.33 -1.22
N THR A 200 -1.08 -17.25 0.09
CA THR A 200 -0.19 -17.66 1.18
C THR A 200 0.32 -19.09 1.02
N LYS A 201 -0.59 -20.04 0.76
CA LYS A 201 -0.23 -21.47 0.63
C LYS A 201 0.66 -21.79 -0.58
N LYS A 202 0.65 -20.94 -1.61
CA LYS A 202 1.51 -21.14 -2.78
C LYS A 202 2.97 -20.80 -2.50
N LEU A 203 3.19 -19.87 -1.58
CA LEU A 203 4.52 -19.41 -1.17
C LEU A 203 5.21 -20.44 -0.27
N ILE A 204 4.44 -21.11 0.61
CA ILE A 204 4.98 -22.10 1.56
C ILE A 204 5.42 -23.41 0.86
N LYS A 205 4.78 -23.79 -0.27
CA LYS A 205 5.09 -25.04 -0.96
C LYS A 205 6.39 -25.04 -1.78
N LYS A 206 7.04 -23.87 -1.92
CA LYS A 206 8.26 -23.69 -2.73
C LYS A 206 9.49 -23.30 -1.90
N SER A 207 9.32 -23.04 -0.61
CA SER A 207 10.39 -22.83 0.38
C SER A 207 10.71 -24.13 1.12
#